data_f360386b9e88e5a3bfb0e36e6e34fb86
#
_entry.id   f360386b9e88e5a3bfb0e36e6e34fb86
#
_cell.length_a   1.000
_cell.length_b   1.000
_cell.length_c   1.000
_cell.angle_alpha   90.00
_cell.angle_beta   90.00
_cell.angle_gamma   90.00
#
_symmetry.space_group_name_H-M   'P 1'
#
loop_
_entity.id
_entity.type
_entity.pdbx_description
1 polymer ?
#
loop_
_entity_poly.entity_id
_entity_poly.type
_entity_poly.pdbx_seq_one_letter_code
_entity_poly.pdbx_strand_id
1 'polypeptide(L)'
;SSAASDVYKGQPIAIAPIRNVRQVIEYALTEMKAEQIFLGIPNYGYDWPLPFVQGVTRAPSISNQRAIELAIEHDVAIQYDETAQAPFFHYTAVDGTVHEVWFEDARSLSARLALITEYGFQGAGIWNLMRPFSQLWSVISSLYNIID
;
A
#
# COMPACT_ATOMS: atom_id res chain seq x y z
N SER A 1 -7.25 11.45 9.38
CA SER A 1 -5.85 11.16 8.98
C SER A 1 -4.91 10.84 10.15
N SER A 2 -5.36 10.88 11.41
CA SER A 2 -4.52 10.52 12.57
C SER A 2 -4.60 9.05 12.98
N ALA A 3 -5.57 8.30 12.50
CA ALA A 3 -5.74 6.88 12.84
C ALA A 3 -4.62 5.97 12.29
N ALA A 4 -3.90 6.39 11.25
CA ALA A 4 -2.81 5.62 10.68
C ALA A 4 -1.55 5.61 11.56
N SER A 5 -1.32 6.65 12.38
CA SER A 5 -0.10 6.76 13.19
C SER A 5 -0.11 5.90 14.46
N ASP A 6 -1.29 5.52 14.97
CA ASP A 6 -1.39 4.73 16.21
C ASP A 6 -1.32 3.21 15.98
N VAL A 7 -1.45 2.78 14.74
CA VAL A 7 -1.44 1.35 14.37
C VAL A 7 -0.01 0.79 14.25
N TYR A 8 0.98 1.66 14.08
CA TYR A 8 2.39 1.29 13.83
C TYR A 8 3.19 1.15 15.14
N LYS A 9 2.76 0.28 16.03
CA LYS A 9 3.49 0.01 17.27
C LYS A 9 4.72 -0.86 16.98
N GLY A 10 5.84 -0.21 16.68
CA GLY A 10 7.16 -0.79 16.89
C GLY A 10 7.85 -1.48 15.71
N GLN A 11 7.35 -1.38 14.46
CA GLN A 11 8.02 -1.94 13.28
C GLN A 11 7.61 -1.27 11.98
N PRO A 12 8.46 -1.32 10.92
CA PRO A 12 8.05 -0.97 9.56
C PRO A 12 6.88 -1.82 9.11
N ILE A 13 5.96 -1.25 8.33
CA ILE A 13 4.82 -1.99 7.81
C ILE A 13 4.33 -1.42 6.47
N ALA A 14 3.54 -2.21 5.76
CA ALA A 14 2.84 -1.81 4.54
C ALA A 14 1.97 -0.56 4.78
N ILE A 15 1.75 0.24 3.74
CA ILE A 15 0.98 1.50 3.80
C ILE A 15 -0.45 1.26 4.27
N ALA A 16 -1.06 0.19 3.76
CA ALA A 16 -2.44 -0.19 4.07
C ALA A 16 -2.55 -1.71 4.17
N PRO A 17 -2.03 -2.34 5.26
CA PRO A 17 -2.18 -3.77 5.45
C PRO A 17 -3.65 -4.14 5.40
N ILE A 18 -4.00 -5.17 4.63
CA ILE A 18 -5.41 -5.50 4.34
C ILE A 18 -6.22 -5.76 5.60
N ARG A 19 -5.61 -6.32 6.63
CA ARG A 19 -6.24 -6.51 7.94
C ARG A 19 -6.70 -5.18 8.55
N ASN A 20 -5.86 -4.16 8.50
CA ASN A 20 -6.17 -2.84 9.06
C ASN A 20 -7.23 -2.13 8.21
N VAL A 21 -7.16 -2.30 6.89
CA VAL A 21 -8.19 -1.79 5.98
C VAL A 21 -9.55 -2.39 6.32
N ARG A 22 -9.64 -3.71 6.57
CA ARG A 22 -10.89 -4.37 6.98
C ARG A 22 -11.43 -3.83 8.29
N GLN A 23 -10.60 -3.61 9.30
CA GLN A 23 -11.03 -3.02 10.58
C GLN A 23 -11.65 -1.62 10.39
N VAL A 24 -11.04 -0.79 9.54
CA VAL A 24 -11.58 0.55 9.20
C VAL A 24 -12.90 0.43 8.44
N ILE A 25 -13.00 -0.50 7.50
CA ILE A 25 -14.22 -0.78 6.76
C ILE A 25 -15.36 -1.21 7.70
N GLU A 26 -15.10 -2.18 8.57
CA GLU A 26 -16.08 -2.68 9.53
C GLU A 26 -16.60 -1.57 10.42
N TYR A 27 -15.72 -0.69 10.89
CA TYR A 27 -16.14 0.49 11.65
C TYR A 27 -16.98 1.46 10.80
N ALA A 28 -16.56 1.77 9.58
CA ALA A 28 -17.29 2.69 8.71
C ALA A 28 -18.72 2.19 8.39
N LEU A 29 -18.90 0.87 8.25
CA LEU A 29 -20.18 0.26 8.00
C LEU A 29 -21.16 0.32 9.19
N THR A 30 -20.67 0.64 10.40
CA THR A 30 -21.58 0.94 11.54
C THR A 30 -22.21 2.33 11.41
N GLU A 31 -21.60 3.23 10.64
CA GLU A 31 -22.02 4.64 10.52
C GLU A 31 -22.60 4.99 9.14
N MET A 32 -22.24 4.20 8.10
CA MET A 32 -22.56 4.51 6.70
C MET A 32 -23.00 3.27 5.94
N LYS A 33 -23.83 3.45 4.90
CA LYS A 33 -24.15 2.37 3.98
C LYS A 33 -23.01 2.12 3.01
N ALA A 34 -22.79 0.86 2.63
CA ALA A 34 -21.72 0.45 1.73
C ALA A 34 -21.73 1.23 0.40
N GLU A 35 -22.91 1.47 -0.16
CA GLU A 35 -23.10 2.19 -1.42
C GLU A 35 -22.72 3.69 -1.34
N GLN A 36 -22.41 4.20 -0.16
CA GLN A 36 -21.95 5.57 0.06
C GLN A 36 -20.43 5.66 0.26
N ILE A 37 -19.72 4.51 0.30
CA ILE A 37 -18.29 4.43 0.61
C ILE A 37 -17.48 4.28 -0.66
N PHE A 38 -16.44 5.12 -0.79
CA PHE A 38 -15.34 4.93 -1.72
C PHE A 38 -14.11 4.46 -0.97
N LEU A 39 -13.53 3.33 -1.38
CA LEU A 39 -12.31 2.82 -0.79
C LEU A 39 -11.08 3.58 -1.29
N GLY A 40 -10.33 4.20 -0.37
CA GLY A 40 -9.05 4.84 -0.69
C GLY A 40 -7.97 3.80 -0.96
N ILE A 41 -7.36 3.85 -2.15
CA ILE A 41 -6.27 2.95 -2.55
C ILE A 41 -4.99 3.77 -2.71
N PRO A 42 -3.93 3.47 -1.94
CA PRO A 42 -2.64 4.14 -2.10
C PRO A 42 -1.93 3.64 -3.37
N ASN A 43 -1.21 4.54 -4.07
CA ASN A 43 -0.34 4.18 -5.19
C ASN A 43 1.12 4.58 -4.94
N TYR A 44 1.60 4.43 -3.72
CA TYR A 44 2.95 4.78 -3.30
C TYR A 44 3.48 3.76 -2.29
N GLY A 45 4.76 3.88 -1.97
CA GLY A 45 5.47 3.07 -0.99
C GLY A 45 6.13 3.90 0.10
N TYR A 46 6.69 3.22 1.09
CA TYR A 46 7.56 3.78 2.12
C TYR A 46 8.90 3.05 2.14
N ASP A 47 9.97 3.83 2.32
CA ASP A 47 11.33 3.35 2.50
C ASP A 47 11.75 3.60 3.95
N TRP A 48 11.79 2.54 4.77
CA TRP A 48 12.04 2.60 6.20
C TRP A 48 13.52 2.34 6.51
N PRO A 49 14.28 3.33 6.99
CA PRO A 49 15.62 3.07 7.51
C PRO A 49 15.53 2.28 8.82
N LEU A 50 16.39 1.29 8.97
CA LEU A 50 16.49 0.44 10.16
C LEU A 50 17.76 0.79 10.99
N PRO A 51 17.74 0.63 12.32
CA PRO A 51 16.62 0.11 13.12
C PRO A 51 15.47 1.10 13.25
N PHE A 52 14.25 0.56 13.27
CA PHE A 52 13.06 1.38 13.48
C PHE A 52 12.99 1.84 14.94
N VAL A 53 12.84 3.16 15.15
CA VAL A 53 12.62 3.77 16.48
C VAL A 53 11.32 4.54 16.44
N GLN A 54 10.34 4.09 17.21
CA GLN A 54 9.01 4.71 17.26
C GLN A 54 9.09 6.19 17.65
N GLY A 55 8.41 7.04 16.88
CA GLY A 55 8.40 8.48 17.08
C GLY A 55 9.64 9.23 16.56
N VAL A 56 10.68 8.50 16.16
CA VAL A 56 11.94 9.06 15.63
C VAL A 56 12.15 8.72 14.16
N THR A 57 12.07 7.43 13.81
CA THR A 57 12.27 6.97 12.43
C THR A 57 11.18 7.51 11.52
N ARG A 58 11.58 8.15 10.44
CA ARG A 58 10.70 8.66 9.39
C ARG A 58 10.99 7.92 8.09
N ALA A 59 9.96 7.38 7.46
CA ALA A 59 10.06 6.78 6.15
C ALA A 59 9.67 7.81 5.08
N PRO A 60 10.55 8.18 4.16
CA PRO A 60 10.14 8.93 2.99
C PRO A 60 9.18 8.10 2.14
N SER A 61 8.17 8.77 1.58
CA SER A 61 7.29 8.12 0.62
C SER A 61 7.96 8.08 -0.75
N ILE A 62 7.89 6.92 -1.41
CA ILE A 62 8.45 6.70 -2.75
C ILE A 62 7.35 6.26 -3.72
N SER A 63 7.58 6.39 -5.02
CA SER A 63 6.69 5.81 -6.02
C SER A 63 6.89 4.29 -6.08
N ASN A 64 5.84 3.55 -6.48
CA ASN A 64 5.96 2.11 -6.68
C ASN A 64 7.02 1.76 -7.73
N GLN A 65 7.16 2.59 -8.77
CA GLN A 65 8.22 2.45 -9.75
C GLN A 65 9.60 2.58 -9.12
N ARG A 66 9.82 3.60 -8.26
CA ARG A 66 11.10 3.78 -7.56
C ARG A 66 11.42 2.61 -6.64
N ALA A 67 10.42 2.01 -6.00
CA ALA A 67 10.62 0.80 -5.21
C ALA A 67 11.17 -0.36 -6.06
N ILE A 68 10.62 -0.57 -7.25
CA ILE A 68 11.10 -1.60 -8.19
C ILE A 68 12.53 -1.29 -8.65
N GLU A 69 12.82 -0.03 -9.01
CA GLU A 69 14.16 0.41 -9.40
C GLU A 69 15.19 0.15 -8.30
N LEU A 70 14.86 0.45 -7.04
CA LEU A 70 15.73 0.16 -5.88
C LEU A 70 16.01 -1.34 -5.74
N ALA A 71 14.99 -2.19 -5.92
CA ALA A 71 15.19 -3.64 -5.86
C ALA A 71 16.13 -4.13 -6.96
N ILE A 72 16.04 -3.58 -8.17
CA ILE A 72 16.93 -3.89 -9.30
C ILE A 72 18.34 -3.36 -9.03
N GLU A 73 18.49 -2.10 -8.61
CA GLU A 73 19.77 -1.46 -8.33
C GLU A 73 20.60 -2.20 -7.27
N HIS A 74 19.90 -2.79 -6.28
CA HIS A 74 20.55 -3.53 -5.19
C HIS A 74 20.55 -5.05 -5.39
N ASP A 75 20.06 -5.55 -6.53
CA ASP A 75 19.96 -6.98 -6.86
C ASP A 75 19.25 -7.79 -5.76
N VAL A 76 18.14 -7.30 -5.25
CA VAL A 76 17.35 -7.92 -4.20
C VAL A 76 16.00 -8.42 -4.71
N ALA A 77 15.57 -9.58 -4.21
CA ALA A 77 14.27 -10.14 -4.57
C ALA A 77 13.13 -9.44 -3.84
N ILE A 78 12.08 -9.09 -4.58
CA ILE A 78 10.83 -8.59 -4.02
C ILE A 78 10.04 -9.77 -3.44
N GLN A 79 9.75 -9.71 -2.15
CA GLN A 79 8.93 -10.67 -1.42
C GLN A 79 7.47 -10.19 -1.37
N TYR A 80 6.59 -11.06 -0.92
CA TYR A 80 5.18 -10.71 -0.72
C TYR A 80 4.70 -11.22 0.63
N ASP A 81 4.16 -10.34 1.45
CA ASP A 81 3.56 -10.68 2.73
C ASP A 81 2.07 -10.98 2.55
N GLU A 82 1.70 -12.25 2.72
CA GLU A 82 0.32 -12.72 2.54
C GLU A 82 -0.65 -12.19 3.62
N THR A 83 -0.11 -11.82 4.78
CA THR A 83 -0.93 -11.26 5.87
C THR A 83 -1.27 -9.80 5.62
N ALA A 84 -0.29 -9.02 5.20
CA ALA A 84 -0.46 -7.62 4.82
C ALA A 84 -1.07 -7.46 3.42
N GLN A 85 -0.96 -8.50 2.57
CA GLN A 85 -1.25 -8.46 1.14
C GLN A 85 -0.49 -7.31 0.46
N ALA A 86 0.83 -7.30 0.65
CA ALA A 86 1.70 -6.24 0.12
C ALA A 86 3.11 -6.75 -0.20
N PRO A 87 3.73 -6.24 -1.28
CA PRO A 87 5.12 -6.52 -1.60
C PRO A 87 6.07 -5.73 -0.70
N PHE A 88 7.22 -6.34 -0.39
CA PHE A 88 8.30 -5.74 0.38
C PHE A 88 9.65 -6.32 0.02
N PHE A 89 10.71 -5.61 0.38
CA PHE A 89 12.09 -6.10 0.31
C PHE A 89 13.01 -5.33 1.27
N HIS A 90 14.22 -5.86 1.47
CA HIS A 90 15.26 -5.19 2.21
C HIS A 90 16.44 -4.90 1.29
N TYR A 91 17.10 -3.76 1.48
CA TYR A 91 18.37 -3.45 0.84
C TYR A 91 19.32 -2.74 1.80
N THR A 92 20.59 -2.71 1.47
CA THR A 92 21.61 -1.97 2.24
C THR A 92 22.06 -0.77 1.41
N ALA A 93 21.89 0.42 1.97
CA ALA A 93 22.32 1.66 1.34
C ALA A 93 23.86 1.80 1.36
N VAL A 94 24.39 2.75 0.59
CA VAL A 94 25.84 2.97 0.46
C VAL A 94 26.52 3.30 1.80
N ASP A 95 25.79 3.91 2.72
CA ASP A 95 26.28 4.24 4.07
C ASP A 95 26.22 3.04 5.05
N GLY A 96 25.79 1.87 4.58
CA GLY A 96 25.65 0.66 5.38
C GLY A 96 24.32 0.53 6.14
N THR A 97 23.42 1.51 6.02
CA THR A 97 22.08 1.44 6.63
C THR A 97 21.24 0.40 5.91
N VAL A 98 20.60 -0.48 6.68
CA VAL A 98 19.62 -1.42 6.15
C VAL A 98 18.26 -0.72 6.05
N HIS A 99 17.59 -0.91 4.93
CA HIS A 99 16.27 -0.37 4.66
C HIS A 99 15.26 -1.48 4.43
N GLU A 100 14.02 -1.25 4.83
CA GLU A 100 12.87 -2.08 4.53
C GLU A 100 11.86 -1.27 3.71
N VAL A 101 11.57 -1.72 2.50
CA VAL A 101 10.68 -1.03 1.56
C VAL A 101 9.38 -1.78 1.45
N TRP A 102 8.26 -1.07 1.66
CA TRP A 102 6.91 -1.54 1.41
C TRP A 102 6.26 -0.69 0.33
N PHE A 103 5.58 -1.33 -0.63
CA PHE A 103 4.98 -0.62 -1.75
C PHE A 103 3.73 -1.34 -2.27
N GLU A 104 3.20 -0.93 -3.41
CA GLU A 104 2.04 -1.55 -4.05
C GLU A 104 2.41 -2.13 -5.41
N ASP A 105 1.90 -3.31 -5.72
CA ASP A 105 1.99 -3.96 -7.04
C ASP A 105 0.63 -4.46 -7.53
N ALA A 106 0.58 -5.14 -8.66
CA ALA A 106 -0.66 -5.68 -9.22
C ALA A 106 -1.39 -6.63 -8.26
N ARG A 107 -0.64 -7.41 -7.46
CA ARG A 107 -1.20 -8.37 -6.49
C ARG A 107 -1.91 -7.64 -5.35
N SER A 108 -1.22 -6.68 -4.74
CA SER A 108 -1.76 -5.91 -3.62
C SER A 108 -2.94 -5.03 -4.05
N LEU A 109 -2.88 -4.46 -5.26
CA LEU A 109 -4.00 -3.72 -5.85
C LEU A 109 -5.22 -4.60 -6.06
N SER A 110 -5.03 -5.80 -6.63
CA SER A 110 -6.13 -6.75 -6.85
C SER A 110 -6.79 -7.15 -5.52
N ALA A 111 -6.00 -7.39 -4.47
CA ALA A 111 -6.50 -7.71 -3.15
C ALA A 111 -7.35 -6.57 -2.55
N ARG A 112 -6.94 -5.30 -2.74
CA ARG A 112 -7.70 -4.13 -2.27
C ARG A 112 -8.95 -3.88 -3.09
N LEU A 113 -8.87 -3.98 -4.41
CA LEU A 113 -10.02 -3.80 -5.30
C LEU A 113 -11.10 -4.88 -5.06
N ALA A 114 -10.70 -6.10 -4.69
CA ALA A 114 -11.63 -7.16 -4.32
C ALA A 114 -12.52 -6.79 -3.13
N LEU A 115 -12.05 -5.96 -2.20
CA LEU A 115 -12.85 -5.47 -1.07
C LEU A 115 -14.06 -4.64 -1.52
N ILE A 116 -13.96 -3.92 -2.64
CA ILE A 116 -15.07 -3.12 -3.18
C ILE A 116 -16.24 -4.01 -3.51
N THR A 117 -15.98 -5.12 -4.21
CA THR A 117 -17.00 -6.11 -4.56
C THR A 117 -17.48 -6.88 -3.33
N GLU A 118 -16.56 -7.27 -2.45
CA GLU A 118 -16.87 -8.03 -1.22
C GLU A 118 -17.85 -7.28 -0.31
N TYR A 119 -17.63 -5.98 -0.12
CA TYR A 119 -18.45 -5.15 0.79
C TYR A 119 -19.55 -4.36 0.07
N GLY A 120 -19.62 -4.38 -1.25
CA GLY A 120 -20.61 -3.66 -2.05
C GLY A 120 -20.42 -2.13 -2.03
N PHE A 121 -19.17 -1.66 -2.09
CA PHE A 121 -18.84 -0.24 -2.09
C PHE A 121 -19.18 0.43 -3.42
N GLN A 122 -19.37 1.76 -3.38
CA GLN A 122 -19.62 2.57 -4.57
C GLN A 122 -18.44 2.55 -5.56
N GLY A 123 -17.21 2.43 -5.08
CA GLY A 123 -16.02 2.41 -5.91
C GLY A 123 -14.73 2.66 -5.14
N ALA A 124 -13.69 3.06 -5.86
CA ALA A 124 -12.38 3.39 -5.31
C ALA A 124 -11.96 4.83 -5.62
N GLY A 125 -11.17 5.41 -4.72
CA GLY A 125 -10.40 6.63 -4.94
C GLY A 125 -8.91 6.33 -4.89
N ILE A 126 -8.17 6.66 -5.94
CA ILE A 126 -6.72 6.44 -6.00
C ILE A 126 -5.98 7.66 -5.47
N TRP A 127 -5.10 7.48 -4.51
CA TRP A 127 -4.22 8.52 -4.00
C TRP A 127 -2.75 8.18 -4.30
N ASN A 128 -2.01 8.98 -5.10
CA ASN A 128 -2.44 10.15 -5.85
C ASN A 128 -2.02 10.04 -7.32
N LEU A 129 -2.65 10.79 -8.21
CA LEU A 129 -2.37 10.76 -9.66
C LEU A 129 -0.99 11.30 -10.06
N MET A 130 -0.30 12.01 -9.17
CA MET A 130 1.04 12.57 -9.41
C MET A 130 2.15 11.51 -9.46
N ARG A 131 1.83 10.25 -9.14
CA ARG A 131 2.77 9.12 -9.17
C ARG A 131 2.34 8.10 -10.21
N PRO A 132 3.00 8.06 -11.38
CA PRO A 132 2.70 7.08 -12.42
C PRO A 132 2.79 5.65 -11.88
N PHE A 133 1.79 4.84 -12.18
CA PHE A 133 1.74 3.45 -11.80
C PHE A 133 1.00 2.64 -12.87
N SER A 134 1.74 2.18 -13.88
CA SER A 134 1.18 1.49 -15.05
C SER A 134 0.44 0.19 -14.71
N GLN A 135 0.89 -0.55 -13.69
CA GLN A 135 0.22 -1.76 -13.23
C GLN A 135 -1.21 -1.49 -12.73
N LEU A 136 -1.47 -0.31 -12.13
CA LEU A 136 -2.80 0.09 -11.69
C LEU A 136 -3.80 0.04 -12.84
N TRP A 137 -3.46 0.66 -13.98
CA TRP A 137 -4.33 0.73 -15.14
C TRP A 137 -4.57 -0.65 -15.75
N SER A 138 -3.54 -1.50 -15.80
CA SER A 138 -3.68 -2.88 -16.27
C SER A 138 -4.63 -3.68 -15.40
N VAL A 139 -4.53 -3.57 -14.08
CA VAL A 139 -5.43 -4.27 -13.14
C VAL A 139 -6.85 -3.73 -13.26
N ILE A 140 -7.05 -2.41 -13.25
CA ILE A 140 -8.38 -1.81 -13.38
C ILE A 140 -9.04 -2.23 -14.69
N SER A 141 -8.33 -2.15 -15.82
CA SER A 141 -8.87 -2.54 -17.14
C SER A 141 -9.21 -4.03 -17.23
N SER A 142 -8.57 -4.89 -16.43
CA SER A 142 -8.88 -6.32 -16.39
C SER A 142 -10.10 -6.65 -15.55
N LEU A 143 -10.40 -5.84 -14.55
CA LEU A 143 -11.48 -6.10 -13.56
C LEU A 143 -12.76 -5.30 -13.84
N TYR A 144 -12.65 -4.15 -14.49
CA TYR A 144 -13.76 -3.21 -14.69
C TYR A 144 -13.85 -2.74 -16.16
N ASN A 145 -15.07 -2.46 -16.58
CA ASN A 145 -15.30 -1.77 -17.84
C ASN A 145 -15.02 -0.27 -17.65
N ILE A 146 -14.06 0.27 -18.38
CA ILE A 146 -13.79 1.70 -18.38
C ILE A 146 -14.83 2.36 -19.30
N ILE A 147 -15.57 3.32 -18.77
CA ILE A 147 -16.54 4.11 -19.54
C ILE A 147 -15.86 5.42 -19.88
N ASP A 148 -15.79 5.73 -21.18
CA ASP A 148 -15.28 7.03 -21.70
C ASP A 148 -16.30 8.15 -21.50
#